data_de52d375dd1f5100891e3e7feed3d52a
#
_entry.id   de52d375dd1f5100891e3e7feed3d52a
#
_cell.length_a   1.000
_cell.length_b   1.000
_cell.length_c   1.000
_cell.angle_alpha   90.00
_cell.angle_beta   90.00
_cell.angle_gamma   90.00
#
_symmetry.space_group_name_H-M   'P 1'
#
loop_
_entity.id
_entity.type
_entity.pdbx_description
1 polymer ?
#
loop_
_entity_poly.entity_id
_entity_poly.type
_entity_poly.pdbx_seq_one_letter_code
_entity_poly.pdbx_strand_id
1 'polypeptide(L)'
;IRASDWVFAGPGSPSYARRCWEATGVPEALAGVVAPGRSGALVFASAAVVTLGDWSLPVYEIYKVGEEPRWEPGIGLMSQILGWRCAVIPHYDNREGGTHDTRFCYVGGRRLGQIEGDLGDGFILGVDEHTALVLDLDAGTAWVAGRSAVTLRVAGVEDVVPNGSRLTIAELEDRITALGAGAAVRRGAGALGE
;
A
#
# COMPACT_ATOMS: atom_id res chain seq x y z
N ILE A 1 -1.02 18.19 -14.19
CA ILE A 1 -0.54 17.80 -12.86
C ILE A 1 0.35 18.91 -12.27
N ARG A 2 1.46 19.33 -12.94
CA ARG A 2 2.45 20.27 -12.39
C ARG A 2 1.87 21.63 -11.93
N ALA A 3 0.78 22.08 -12.55
CA ALA A 3 0.11 23.34 -12.21
C ALA A 3 -1.14 23.14 -11.33
N SER A 4 -1.38 21.91 -10.86
CA SER A 4 -2.55 21.60 -10.03
C SER A 4 -2.16 21.61 -8.56
N ASP A 5 -3.05 22.10 -7.72
CA ASP A 5 -2.94 22.04 -6.26
C ASP A 5 -3.70 20.81 -5.70
N TRP A 6 -4.50 20.16 -6.51
CA TRP A 6 -5.23 18.95 -6.14
C TRP A 6 -5.29 17.97 -7.31
N VAL A 7 -4.94 16.70 -7.04
CA VAL A 7 -4.97 15.65 -8.04
C VAL A 7 -5.69 14.43 -7.47
N PHE A 8 -6.67 13.92 -8.22
CA PHE A 8 -7.36 12.68 -7.92
C PHE A 8 -7.03 11.63 -8.99
N ALA A 9 -6.69 10.42 -8.55
CA ALA A 9 -6.57 9.24 -9.40
C ALA A 9 -7.40 8.10 -8.81
N GLY A 10 -8.20 7.43 -9.63
CA GLY A 10 -9.27 6.55 -9.19
C GLY A 10 -9.18 5.12 -9.70
N PRO A 11 -10.34 4.44 -9.73
CA PRO A 11 -10.42 3.03 -10.09
C PRO A 11 -10.04 2.76 -11.56
N GLY A 12 -9.66 1.51 -11.83
CA GLY A 12 -9.26 1.05 -13.16
C GLY A 12 -8.42 -0.22 -13.09
N SER A 13 -7.47 -0.38 -14.00
CA SER A 13 -6.46 -1.44 -13.96
C SER A 13 -5.16 -0.90 -13.40
N PRO A 14 -4.63 -1.46 -12.30
CA PRO A 14 -3.34 -1.04 -11.73
C PRO A 14 -2.20 -1.16 -12.75
N SER A 15 -2.10 -2.29 -13.42
CA SER A 15 -1.05 -2.57 -14.41
C SER A 15 -1.10 -1.61 -15.60
N TYR A 16 -2.30 -1.24 -16.04
CA TYR A 16 -2.47 -0.26 -17.12
C TYR A 16 -2.05 1.14 -16.66
N ALA A 17 -2.54 1.58 -15.50
CA ALA A 17 -2.20 2.88 -14.92
C ALA A 17 -0.69 3.02 -14.73
N ARG A 18 -0.05 2.02 -14.12
CA ARG A 18 1.40 1.99 -13.91
C ARG A 18 2.16 2.14 -15.22
N ARG A 19 1.87 1.30 -16.23
CA ARG A 19 2.55 1.37 -17.53
C ARG A 19 2.40 2.73 -18.20
N CYS A 20 1.21 3.35 -18.11
CA CYS A 20 0.99 4.68 -18.66
C CYS A 20 1.77 5.76 -17.92
N TRP A 21 1.95 5.63 -16.60
CA TRP A 21 2.60 6.65 -15.77
C TRP A 21 4.13 6.49 -15.75
N GLU A 22 4.64 5.27 -15.70
CA GLU A 22 6.08 4.96 -15.65
C GLU A 22 6.85 5.52 -16.86
N ALA A 23 6.26 5.44 -18.06
CA ALA A 23 6.87 5.93 -19.29
C ALA A 23 6.81 7.46 -19.47
N THR A 24 6.30 8.17 -18.46
CA THR A 24 6.06 9.62 -18.52
C THR A 24 6.57 10.30 -17.26
N GLY A 25 6.65 11.61 -17.21
CA GLY A 25 7.03 12.36 -16.00
C GLY A 25 5.88 12.50 -14.98
N VAL A 26 4.93 11.55 -14.93
CA VAL A 26 3.78 11.58 -14.01
C VAL A 26 4.23 11.34 -12.56
N PRO A 27 5.07 10.34 -12.22
CA PRO A 27 5.49 10.13 -10.84
C PRO A 27 6.16 11.37 -10.22
N GLU A 28 7.09 11.99 -10.94
CA GLU A 28 7.77 13.21 -10.52
C GLU A 28 6.80 14.40 -10.43
N ALA A 29 5.84 14.48 -11.34
CA ALA A 29 4.84 15.54 -11.32
C ALA A 29 3.89 15.39 -10.13
N LEU A 30 3.53 14.16 -9.75
CA LEU A 30 2.73 13.86 -8.55
C LEU A 30 3.50 14.23 -7.27
N ALA A 31 4.75 13.77 -7.13
CA ALA A 31 5.59 14.14 -5.99
C ALA A 31 5.74 15.68 -5.89
N GLY A 32 5.87 16.36 -7.01
CA GLY A 32 5.94 17.82 -7.07
C GLY A 32 4.68 18.55 -6.58
N VAL A 33 3.51 17.91 -6.57
CA VAL A 33 2.26 18.52 -6.02
C VAL A 33 2.35 18.69 -4.51
N VAL A 34 2.96 17.72 -3.82
CA VAL A 34 3.09 17.71 -2.35
C VAL A 34 4.52 17.97 -1.88
N ALA A 35 5.34 18.58 -2.73
CA ALA A 35 6.71 18.96 -2.35
C ALA A 35 6.71 20.02 -1.22
N PRO A 36 7.77 20.06 -0.38
CA PRO A 36 7.87 21.03 0.69
C PRO A 36 7.62 22.47 0.21
N GLY A 37 6.79 23.20 0.95
CA GLY A 37 6.37 24.56 0.63
C GLY A 37 5.24 24.68 -0.40
N ARG A 38 4.63 23.58 -0.80
CA ARG A 38 3.41 23.56 -1.61
C ARG A 38 2.22 23.10 -0.77
N SER A 39 1.07 23.76 -0.93
CA SER A 39 -0.19 23.38 -0.29
C SER A 39 -1.00 22.39 -1.15
N GLY A 40 -0.31 21.47 -1.84
CA GLY A 40 -0.96 20.54 -2.74
C GLY A 40 -1.52 19.31 -2.02
N ALA A 41 -2.49 18.63 -2.66
CA ALA A 41 -3.08 17.41 -2.17
C ALA A 41 -3.18 16.34 -3.27
N LEU A 42 -2.85 15.10 -2.91
CA LEU A 42 -3.02 13.92 -3.73
C LEU A 42 -4.06 13.01 -3.12
N VAL A 43 -5.01 12.56 -3.93
CA VAL A 43 -6.03 11.58 -3.52
C VAL A 43 -6.01 10.42 -4.48
N PHE A 44 -5.80 9.23 -3.95
CA PHE A 44 -5.79 7.99 -4.72
C PHE A 44 -6.86 7.03 -4.22
N ALA A 45 -7.50 6.33 -5.14
CA ALA A 45 -8.51 5.33 -4.82
C ALA A 45 -8.35 4.07 -5.68
N SER A 46 -8.60 2.90 -5.07
CA SER A 46 -8.66 1.61 -5.76
C SER A 46 -7.39 1.32 -6.59
N ALA A 47 -7.52 1.11 -7.90
CA ALA A 47 -6.42 0.75 -8.78
C ALA A 47 -5.23 1.73 -8.75
N ALA A 48 -5.49 3.02 -8.61
CA ALA A 48 -4.44 4.02 -8.49
C ALA A 48 -3.64 3.88 -7.19
N VAL A 49 -4.27 3.46 -6.09
CA VAL A 49 -3.59 3.18 -4.82
C VAL A 49 -2.56 2.06 -4.97
N VAL A 50 -2.89 1.00 -5.72
CA VAL A 50 -2.01 -0.15 -5.92
C VAL A 50 -0.68 0.21 -6.57
N THR A 51 -0.64 1.31 -7.34
CA THR A 51 0.58 1.73 -8.06
C THR A 51 1.60 2.48 -7.19
N LEU A 52 1.20 2.97 -6.00
CA LEU A 52 1.93 4.00 -5.23
C LEU A 52 3.24 3.53 -4.61
N GLY A 53 3.33 2.25 -4.25
CA GLY A 53 4.49 1.66 -3.60
C GLY A 53 5.64 1.37 -4.55
N ASP A 54 6.67 0.73 -4.02
CA ASP A 54 7.76 0.15 -4.82
C ASP A 54 7.30 -1.12 -5.53
N TRP A 55 6.32 -1.79 -4.95
CA TRP A 55 5.67 -2.97 -5.51
C TRP A 55 4.20 -2.69 -5.79
N SER A 56 3.76 -3.15 -6.94
CA SER A 56 2.38 -3.06 -7.43
C SER A 56 1.81 -4.46 -7.67
N LEU A 57 0.56 -4.67 -7.32
CA LEU A 57 -0.13 -5.94 -7.47
C LEU A 57 -0.90 -5.96 -8.81
N PRO A 58 -0.58 -6.84 -9.77
CA PRO A 58 -1.32 -6.96 -11.02
C PRO A 58 -2.64 -7.71 -10.81
N VAL A 59 -3.59 -7.04 -10.15
CA VAL A 59 -4.83 -7.64 -9.64
C VAL A 59 -5.65 -8.33 -10.72
N TYR A 60 -5.82 -7.69 -11.87
CA TYR A 60 -6.68 -8.24 -12.94
C TYR A 60 -6.06 -9.46 -13.61
N GLU A 61 -4.75 -9.44 -13.76
CA GLU A 61 -3.98 -10.55 -14.32
C GLU A 61 -4.08 -11.77 -13.41
N ILE A 62 -3.96 -11.58 -12.10
CA ILE A 62 -4.06 -12.66 -11.11
C ILE A 62 -5.51 -13.13 -10.94
N TYR A 63 -6.44 -12.19 -10.70
CA TYR A 63 -7.81 -12.53 -10.32
C TYR A 63 -8.70 -12.90 -11.50
N LYS A 64 -8.64 -12.12 -12.62
CA LYS A 64 -9.54 -12.33 -13.76
C LYS A 64 -8.95 -13.25 -14.82
N VAL A 65 -7.64 -13.18 -15.04
CA VAL A 65 -6.97 -14.00 -16.07
C VAL A 65 -6.49 -15.32 -15.49
N GLY A 66 -6.20 -15.37 -14.18
CA GLY A 66 -5.73 -16.57 -13.50
C GLY A 66 -4.23 -16.78 -13.61
N GLU A 67 -3.47 -15.69 -13.81
CA GLU A 67 -2.01 -15.75 -13.79
C GLU A 67 -1.49 -16.02 -12.37
N GLU A 68 -0.28 -16.55 -12.29
CA GLU A 68 0.39 -16.77 -11.01
C GLU A 68 0.60 -15.44 -10.25
N PRO A 69 0.44 -15.45 -8.93
CA PRO A 69 0.66 -14.27 -8.12
C PRO A 69 2.11 -13.79 -8.21
N ARG A 70 2.29 -12.51 -8.35
CA ARG A 70 3.59 -11.85 -8.40
C ARG A 70 3.46 -10.38 -8.04
N TRP A 71 4.57 -9.77 -7.75
CA TRP A 71 4.70 -8.31 -7.74
C TRP A 71 5.21 -7.81 -9.08
N GLU A 72 4.76 -6.62 -9.44
CA GLU A 72 5.35 -5.80 -10.49
C GLU A 72 5.95 -4.54 -9.85
N PRO A 73 6.91 -3.85 -10.50
CA PRO A 73 7.37 -2.55 -10.01
C PRO A 73 6.19 -1.59 -9.87
N GLY A 74 6.15 -0.82 -8.79
CA GLY A 74 5.25 0.31 -8.63
C GLY A 74 5.87 1.60 -9.14
N ILE A 75 5.24 2.74 -8.89
CA ILE A 75 5.80 4.06 -9.28
C ILE A 75 6.70 4.66 -8.19
N GLY A 76 6.84 4.00 -7.04
CA GLY A 76 7.74 4.40 -5.95
C GLY A 76 7.40 5.73 -5.29
N LEU A 77 6.15 6.20 -5.40
CA LEU A 77 5.75 7.50 -4.85
C LEU A 77 5.85 7.54 -3.32
N MET A 78 5.51 6.42 -2.65
CA MET A 78 5.59 6.34 -1.18
C MET A 78 7.04 6.40 -0.70
N SER A 79 7.97 5.72 -1.36
CA SER A 79 9.39 5.81 -1.03
C SER A 79 9.98 7.16 -1.36
N GLN A 80 9.55 7.81 -2.43
CA GLN A 80 10.02 9.14 -2.80
C GLN A 80 9.59 10.22 -1.79
N ILE A 81 8.37 10.14 -1.26
CA ILE A 81 7.81 11.18 -0.37
C ILE A 81 8.12 10.90 1.10
N LEU A 82 8.06 9.63 1.53
CA LEU A 82 8.12 9.21 2.93
C LEU A 82 9.30 8.29 3.25
N GLY A 83 10.04 7.81 2.26
CA GLY A 83 11.02 6.76 2.47
C GLY A 83 10.39 5.37 2.70
N TRP A 84 9.10 5.20 2.52
CA TRP A 84 8.38 3.96 2.79
C TRP A 84 8.49 2.98 1.63
N ARG A 85 9.27 1.93 1.83
CA ARG A 85 9.36 0.81 0.88
C ARG A 85 8.18 -0.13 1.11
N CYS A 86 7.14 0.02 0.32
CA CYS A 86 5.89 -0.72 0.56
C CYS A 86 5.17 -1.14 -0.73
N ALA A 87 4.25 -2.08 -0.56
CA ALA A 87 3.13 -2.32 -1.46
C ALA A 87 1.86 -1.76 -0.81
N VAL A 88 1.05 -0.98 -1.53
CA VAL A 88 -0.22 -0.48 -1.01
C VAL A 88 -1.36 -1.30 -1.57
N ILE A 89 -2.17 -1.90 -0.70
CA ILE A 89 -3.29 -2.78 -1.08
C ILE A 89 -4.60 -2.19 -0.58
N PRO A 90 -5.41 -1.59 -1.46
CA PRO A 90 -6.79 -1.19 -1.14
C PRO A 90 -7.70 -2.41 -1.12
N HIS A 91 -8.97 -2.22 -0.72
CA HIS A 91 -9.94 -3.33 -0.60
C HIS A 91 -9.36 -4.48 0.23
N TYR A 92 -8.66 -4.15 1.31
CA TYR A 92 -7.88 -5.12 2.07
C TYR A 92 -8.76 -6.14 2.76
N ASP A 93 -9.93 -5.71 3.27
CA ASP A 93 -10.95 -6.51 3.94
C ASP A 93 -12.06 -7.00 3.00
N ASN A 94 -11.92 -6.90 1.66
CA ASN A 94 -12.99 -7.22 0.70
C ASN A 94 -13.60 -8.61 0.93
N ARG A 95 -14.94 -8.69 0.86
CA ARG A 95 -15.74 -9.90 1.09
C ARG A 95 -16.79 -10.16 0.02
N GLU A 96 -16.65 -9.60 -1.16
CA GLU A 96 -17.63 -9.74 -2.24
C GLU A 96 -17.59 -11.13 -2.91
N GLY A 97 -16.60 -11.95 -2.62
CA GLY A 97 -16.36 -13.23 -3.30
C GLY A 97 -17.32 -14.37 -2.93
N GLY A 98 -18.25 -14.18 -2.01
CA GLY A 98 -19.12 -15.24 -1.52
C GLY A 98 -18.34 -16.38 -0.89
N THR A 99 -18.10 -17.46 -1.65
CA THR A 99 -17.31 -18.62 -1.21
C THR A 99 -15.80 -18.49 -1.49
N HIS A 100 -15.39 -17.47 -2.21
CA HIS A 100 -13.99 -17.19 -2.51
C HIS A 100 -13.40 -16.13 -1.58
N ASP A 101 -12.15 -16.31 -1.19
CA ASP A 101 -11.42 -15.29 -0.43
C ASP A 101 -11.00 -14.17 -1.38
N THR A 102 -11.67 -13.03 -1.28
CA THR A 102 -11.42 -11.82 -2.08
C THR A 102 -10.70 -10.73 -1.29
N ARG A 103 -10.25 -11.01 -0.07
CA ARG A 103 -9.39 -10.08 0.69
C ARG A 103 -8.14 -9.72 -0.12
N PHE A 104 -7.52 -8.63 0.30
CA PHE A 104 -6.28 -8.15 -0.31
C PHE A 104 -6.47 -7.85 -1.80
N CYS A 105 -7.43 -6.98 -2.07
CA CYS A 105 -7.75 -6.55 -3.44
C CYS A 105 -8.03 -7.73 -4.39
N TYR A 106 -8.91 -8.66 -3.98
CA TYR A 106 -9.36 -9.86 -4.71
C TYR A 106 -8.31 -10.97 -4.87
N VAL A 107 -7.08 -10.80 -4.38
CA VAL A 107 -6.01 -11.80 -4.53
C VAL A 107 -6.21 -13.00 -3.59
N GLY A 108 -6.71 -12.74 -2.39
CA GLY A 108 -6.93 -13.74 -1.35
C GLY A 108 -5.65 -14.07 -0.56
N GLY A 109 -5.85 -14.53 0.68
CA GLY A 109 -4.75 -14.75 1.63
C GLY A 109 -3.73 -15.80 1.18
N ARG A 110 -4.19 -16.87 0.51
CA ARG A 110 -3.30 -17.92 0.00
C ARG A 110 -2.30 -17.37 -1.01
N ARG A 111 -2.77 -16.60 -2.00
CA ARG A 111 -1.92 -16.05 -3.06
C ARG A 111 -1.01 -14.96 -2.52
N LEU A 112 -1.53 -14.08 -1.65
CA LEU A 112 -0.70 -13.05 -1.01
C LEU A 112 0.44 -13.69 -0.21
N GLY A 113 0.17 -14.75 0.56
CA GLY A 113 1.18 -15.46 1.33
C GLY A 113 2.28 -16.11 0.48
N GLN A 114 2.03 -16.42 -0.79
CA GLN A 114 3.03 -16.96 -1.70
C GLN A 114 4.08 -15.93 -2.12
N ILE A 115 3.69 -14.65 -2.24
CA ILE A 115 4.53 -13.58 -2.78
C ILE A 115 4.99 -12.57 -1.73
N GLU A 116 4.43 -12.60 -0.53
CA GLU A 116 4.75 -11.62 0.51
C GLU A 116 6.25 -11.62 0.86
N GLY A 117 6.90 -12.78 0.83
CA GLY A 117 8.34 -12.90 1.10
C GLY A 117 9.24 -12.14 0.11
N ASP A 118 8.75 -11.88 -1.10
CA ASP A 118 9.50 -11.19 -2.14
C ASP A 118 9.65 -9.68 -1.87
N LEU A 119 8.90 -9.14 -0.89
CA LEU A 119 9.04 -7.74 -0.46
C LEU A 119 10.34 -7.48 0.32
N GLY A 120 11.04 -8.53 0.77
CA GLY A 120 12.29 -8.40 1.51
C GLY A 120 12.14 -7.63 2.82
N ASP A 121 12.68 -6.44 2.88
CA ASP A 121 12.58 -5.49 4.01
C ASP A 121 11.39 -4.53 3.90
N GLY A 122 10.61 -4.64 2.83
CA GLY A 122 9.41 -3.85 2.63
C GLY A 122 8.22 -4.36 3.45
N PHE A 123 7.13 -3.58 3.42
CA PHE A 123 5.89 -3.90 4.12
C PHE A 123 4.66 -3.71 3.22
N ILE A 124 3.53 -4.23 3.67
CA ILE A 124 2.23 -4.00 3.04
C ILE A 124 1.47 -2.96 3.87
N LEU A 125 0.99 -1.92 3.19
CA LEU A 125 0.04 -0.97 3.69
C LEU A 125 -1.35 -1.35 3.17
N GLY A 126 -2.13 -2.03 4.00
CA GLY A 126 -3.51 -2.41 3.69
C GLY A 126 -4.48 -1.29 4.04
N VAL A 127 -5.42 -0.98 3.14
CA VAL A 127 -6.48 -0.01 3.39
C VAL A 127 -7.82 -0.69 3.14
N ASP A 128 -8.64 -0.79 4.16
CA ASP A 128 -9.95 -1.41 4.10
C ASP A 128 -10.94 -0.62 3.23
N GLU A 129 -12.02 -1.26 2.81
CA GLU A 129 -13.08 -0.62 2.05
C GLU A 129 -13.73 0.51 2.84
N HIS A 130 -14.14 1.57 2.13
CA HIS A 130 -14.73 2.78 2.74
C HIS A 130 -13.87 3.43 3.82
N THR A 131 -12.56 3.27 3.71
CA THR A 131 -11.57 3.78 4.66
C THR A 131 -10.46 4.52 3.90
N ALA A 132 -9.87 5.51 4.55
CA ALA A 132 -8.74 6.26 4.05
C ALA A 132 -7.66 6.41 5.12
N LEU A 133 -6.39 6.28 4.73
CA LEU A 133 -5.26 6.82 5.45
C LEU A 133 -5.00 8.23 4.91
N VAL A 134 -5.07 9.21 5.77
CA VAL A 134 -4.75 10.60 5.43
C VAL A 134 -3.42 10.96 6.07
N LEU A 135 -2.51 11.50 5.26
CA LEU A 135 -1.17 11.90 5.67
C LEU A 135 -1.04 13.41 5.47
N ASP A 136 -0.81 14.15 6.54
CA ASP A 136 -0.45 15.55 6.51
C ASP A 136 1.08 15.66 6.60
N LEU A 137 1.70 15.91 5.46
CA LEU A 137 3.16 15.91 5.35
C LEU A 137 3.78 17.13 6.03
N ASP A 138 3.09 18.28 6.03
CA ASP A 138 3.59 19.49 6.66
C ASP A 138 3.52 19.40 8.18
N ALA A 139 2.43 18.85 8.71
CA ALA A 139 2.25 18.62 10.14
C ALA A 139 2.95 17.36 10.67
N GLY A 140 3.39 16.47 9.79
CA GLY A 140 3.96 15.17 10.15
C GLY A 140 2.95 14.25 10.84
N THR A 141 1.65 14.38 10.51
CA THR A 141 0.58 13.63 11.16
C THR A 141 -0.17 12.73 10.20
N ALA A 142 -0.80 11.70 10.75
CA ALA A 142 -1.60 10.74 10.02
C ALA A 142 -2.90 10.46 10.76
N TRP A 143 -3.99 10.18 10.03
CA TRP A 143 -5.20 9.66 10.66
C TRP A 143 -5.95 8.70 9.74
N VAL A 144 -6.69 7.79 10.38
CA VAL A 144 -7.56 6.84 9.69
C VAL A 144 -8.99 7.37 9.74
N ALA A 145 -9.62 7.51 8.58
CA ALA A 145 -10.98 8.01 8.45
C ALA A 145 -11.82 7.06 7.59
N GLY A 146 -13.01 6.71 8.07
CA GLY A 146 -13.93 5.87 7.30
C GLY A 146 -14.72 4.90 8.15
N ARG A 147 -14.83 3.65 7.71
CA ARG A 147 -15.66 2.63 8.36
C ARG A 147 -14.86 1.53 9.06
N SER A 148 -13.63 1.29 8.64
CA SER A 148 -12.84 0.16 9.10
C SER A 148 -11.43 0.59 9.52
N ALA A 149 -10.38 0.01 8.98
CA ALA A 149 -9.01 0.16 9.47
C ALA A 149 -7.99 0.33 8.35
N VAL A 150 -6.78 0.68 8.76
CA VAL A 150 -5.57 0.53 7.97
C VAL A 150 -4.72 -0.54 8.65
N THR A 151 -4.09 -1.40 7.87
CA THR A 151 -3.25 -2.49 8.37
C THR A 151 -1.82 -2.32 7.89
N LEU A 152 -0.88 -2.34 8.83
CA LEU A 152 0.55 -2.48 8.55
C LEU A 152 0.89 -3.97 8.63
N ARG A 153 1.53 -4.53 7.60
CA ARG A 153 1.83 -5.97 7.57
C ARG A 153 3.26 -6.25 7.10
N VAL A 154 3.97 -7.06 7.86
CA VAL A 154 5.33 -7.53 7.56
C VAL A 154 5.40 -9.04 7.79
N ALA A 155 5.75 -9.80 6.77
CA ALA A 155 5.94 -11.26 6.83
C ALA A 155 4.78 -11.98 7.55
N GLY A 156 3.54 -11.66 7.19
CA GLY A 156 2.32 -12.24 7.76
C GLY A 156 1.91 -11.72 9.13
N VAL A 157 2.69 -10.83 9.73
CA VAL A 157 2.35 -10.19 11.01
C VAL A 157 1.67 -8.85 10.74
N GLU A 158 0.53 -8.64 11.38
CA GLU A 158 -0.30 -7.46 11.17
C GLU A 158 -0.39 -6.60 12.43
N ASP A 159 -0.35 -5.28 12.24
CA ASP A 159 -0.73 -4.27 13.22
C ASP A 159 -1.84 -3.41 12.63
N VAL A 160 -2.99 -3.40 13.28
CA VAL A 160 -4.21 -2.76 12.80
C VAL A 160 -4.35 -1.38 13.44
N VAL A 161 -4.50 -0.36 12.60
CA VAL A 161 -4.77 1.02 12.99
C VAL A 161 -6.25 1.32 12.71
N PRO A 162 -7.11 1.34 13.73
CA PRO A 162 -8.56 1.46 13.53
C PRO A 162 -8.98 2.87 13.11
N ASN A 163 -10.18 2.95 12.54
CA ASN A 163 -10.84 4.23 12.25
C ASN A 163 -10.84 5.17 13.47
N GLY A 164 -10.62 6.44 13.24
CA GLY A 164 -10.55 7.47 14.27
C GLY A 164 -9.17 7.62 14.92
N SER A 165 -8.23 6.72 14.65
CA SER A 165 -6.84 6.85 15.12
C SER A 165 -6.21 8.10 14.55
N ARG A 166 -5.45 8.80 15.40
CA ARG A 166 -4.58 9.93 15.03
C ARG A 166 -3.20 9.65 15.56
N LEU A 167 -2.22 9.74 14.69
CA LEU A 167 -0.83 9.36 14.94
C LEU A 167 0.08 10.39 14.27
N THR A 168 1.33 10.43 14.65
CA THR A 168 2.36 11.04 13.81
C THR A 168 2.82 10.04 12.74
N ILE A 169 3.41 10.53 11.67
CA ILE A 169 4.04 9.69 10.65
C ILE A 169 5.16 8.87 11.29
N ALA A 170 5.94 9.46 12.20
CA ALA A 170 6.98 8.77 12.95
C ALA A 170 6.45 7.58 13.79
N GLU A 171 5.29 7.73 14.45
CA GLU A 171 4.67 6.61 15.18
C GLU A 171 4.25 5.46 14.25
N LEU A 172 3.84 5.74 13.01
CA LEU A 172 3.60 4.69 12.01
C LEU A 172 4.91 3.99 11.62
N GLU A 173 6.00 4.74 11.44
CA GLU A 173 7.33 4.21 11.12
C GLU A 173 7.88 3.33 12.25
N ASP A 174 7.69 3.72 13.50
CA ASP A 174 8.05 2.93 14.68
C ASP A 174 7.29 1.60 14.70
N ARG A 175 5.99 1.60 14.38
CA ARG A 175 5.18 0.38 14.29
C ARG A 175 5.65 -0.54 13.17
N ILE A 176 5.95 -0.01 11.98
CA ILE A 176 6.50 -0.78 10.85
C ILE A 176 7.83 -1.43 11.25
N THR A 177 8.71 -0.66 11.89
CA THR A 177 10.01 -1.14 12.37
C THR A 177 9.85 -2.26 13.41
N ALA A 178 8.94 -2.11 14.35
CA ALA A 178 8.64 -3.10 15.38
C ALA A 178 8.12 -4.42 14.76
N LEU A 179 7.25 -4.34 13.75
CA LEU A 179 6.78 -5.51 13.00
C LEU A 179 7.93 -6.22 12.29
N GLY A 180 8.82 -5.49 11.64
CA GLY A 180 10.00 -6.04 10.95
C GLY A 180 10.94 -6.76 11.92
N ALA A 181 11.23 -6.19 13.07
CA ALA A 181 12.03 -6.83 14.12
C ALA A 181 11.36 -8.11 14.64
N GLY A 182 10.05 -8.09 14.91
CA GLY A 182 9.28 -9.25 15.33
C GLY A 182 9.25 -10.37 14.29
N ALA A 183 9.16 -10.04 13.01
CA ALA A 183 9.19 -11.00 11.92
C ALA A 183 10.57 -11.66 11.77
N ALA A 184 11.66 -10.93 11.96
CA ALA A 184 13.02 -11.44 11.92
C ALA A 184 13.27 -12.48 13.03
N VAL A 185 12.81 -12.21 14.26
CA VAL A 185 12.92 -13.14 15.40
C VAL A 185 12.19 -14.44 15.12
N ARG A 186 10.99 -14.40 14.53
CA ARG A 186 10.22 -15.62 14.20
C ARG A 186 10.92 -16.48 13.14
N ARG A 187 11.51 -15.85 12.11
CA ARG A 187 12.29 -16.58 11.08
C ARG A 187 13.51 -17.25 11.68
N GLY A 188 14.23 -16.59 12.59
CA GLY A 188 15.38 -17.17 13.30
C GLY A 188 15.01 -18.34 14.21
N ALA A 189 13.86 -18.31 14.89
CA ALA A 189 13.39 -19.38 15.74
C ALA A 189 12.92 -20.62 14.93
N GLY A 190 12.35 -20.43 13.74
CA GLY A 190 11.94 -21.52 12.85
C GLY A 190 13.12 -22.26 12.20
N ALA A 191 14.26 -21.59 12.01
CA ALA A 191 15.46 -22.20 11.42
C ALA A 191 16.28 -23.05 12.40
N LEU A 192 15.98 -23.03 13.69
CA LEU A 192 16.66 -23.82 14.75
C LEU A 192 15.88 -25.07 15.14
N GLY A 193 14.76 -25.37 14.47
CA GLY A 193 13.83 -26.47 14.80
C GLY A 193 13.74 -27.58 13.73
N GLU A 194 14.67 -27.66 12.77
CA GLU A 194 14.78 -28.75 11.81
C GLU A 194 16.02 -29.61 12.07
#